data_ef729a4cffee1faf1884e2ede0ba53fd
#
_entry.id   ef729a4cffee1faf1884e2ede0ba53fd
#
_cell.length_a   1.000
_cell.length_b   1.000
_cell.length_c   1.000
_cell.angle_alpha   90.00
_cell.angle_beta   90.00
_cell.angle_gamma   90.00
#
_symmetry.space_group_name_H-M   'P 1'
#
loop_
_entity.id
_entity.type
_entity.pdbx_description
1 polymer ?
#
loop_
_entity_poly.entity_id
_entity_poly.type
_entity_poly.pdbx_seq_one_letter_code
_entity_poly.pdbx_strand_id
1 'polypeptide(L)'
;MIIGLDHVVVLVGDIVAATTAYQTLFARSPSWRSSGDGADRVMFTLDNTTLELMAPSGEGANAGRIRAVLAQQGEGLASLCFRTNDIAEMYRRLDRLTLNPEPVTTTESQDAASGARLSWKRTRAETAATRGVRMFFLELEKERPLSVRTTTGSITAMDHIVVSTSDPERAAALYGARLGLDMALDRSHPDWGRLLFFRCGDLIVEVTHRPGKHPDAARDILWGMTWRVADIEATRARLAAHGVDVSEVRTGRKPGTRVMSVNTCGIPTLLLERTPKPAA
;
A
#
# COMPACT_ATOMS: atom_id res chain seq x y z
N MET A 1 19.19 2.88 -3.39
CA MET A 1 18.04 3.45 -4.16
C MET A 1 16.79 2.65 -3.88
N ILE A 2 15.59 3.27 -4.03
CA ILE A 2 14.32 2.54 -3.95
C ILE A 2 14.23 1.58 -5.13
N ILE A 3 13.93 0.30 -4.85
CA ILE A 3 13.78 -0.76 -5.85
C ILE A 3 12.32 -1.24 -5.98
N GLY A 4 11.44 -0.86 -5.09
CA GLY A 4 10.01 -1.21 -5.10
C GLY A 4 9.29 -0.77 -3.85
N LEU A 5 8.00 -1.08 -3.79
CA LEU A 5 7.19 -0.95 -2.59
C LEU A 5 7.15 -2.31 -1.87
N ASP A 6 7.79 -2.39 -0.71
CA ASP A 6 7.84 -3.63 0.08
C ASP A 6 6.44 -4.00 0.60
N HIS A 7 5.80 -3.05 1.29
CA HIS A 7 4.43 -3.24 1.77
C HIS A 7 3.70 -1.92 1.99
N VAL A 8 2.38 -2.01 2.06
CA VAL A 8 1.50 -0.96 2.57
C VAL A 8 0.91 -1.38 3.89
N VAL A 9 0.77 -0.45 4.83
CA VAL A 9 0.15 -0.72 6.15
C VAL A 9 -1.27 -0.19 6.15
N VAL A 10 -2.20 -1.04 6.57
CA VAL A 10 -3.59 -0.70 6.87
C VAL A 10 -3.80 -0.82 8.37
N LEU A 11 -4.20 0.26 9.02
CA LEU A 11 -4.62 0.23 10.42
C LEU A 11 -6.08 -0.17 10.52
N VAL A 12 -6.36 -1.13 11.42
CA VAL A 12 -7.69 -1.68 11.67
C VAL A 12 -7.95 -1.79 13.17
N GLY A 13 -9.20 -1.72 13.58
CA GLY A 13 -9.60 -1.92 14.96
C GLY A 13 -9.71 -3.39 15.35
N ASP A 14 -10.17 -4.22 14.41
CA ASP A 14 -10.33 -5.66 14.58
C ASP A 14 -9.49 -6.42 13.54
N ILE A 15 -8.39 -7.00 14.02
CA ILE A 15 -7.47 -7.76 13.15
C ILE A 15 -8.09 -9.04 12.59
N VAL A 16 -9.03 -9.66 13.31
CA VAL A 16 -9.67 -10.91 12.88
C VAL A 16 -10.68 -10.63 11.77
N ALA A 17 -11.54 -9.64 11.97
CA ALA A 17 -12.52 -9.21 10.96
C ALA A 17 -11.81 -8.72 9.69
N ALA A 18 -10.78 -7.88 9.82
CA ALA A 18 -10.01 -7.39 8.68
C ALA A 18 -9.28 -8.54 7.95
N THR A 19 -8.69 -9.49 8.70
CA THR A 19 -8.05 -10.66 8.07
C THR A 19 -9.04 -11.44 7.23
N THR A 20 -10.24 -11.71 7.74
CA THR A 20 -11.29 -12.43 7.03
C THR A 20 -11.72 -11.69 5.76
N ALA A 21 -11.89 -10.36 5.84
CA ALA A 21 -12.26 -9.54 4.69
C ALA A 21 -11.19 -9.60 3.58
N TYR A 22 -9.91 -9.47 3.95
CA TYR A 22 -8.81 -9.53 2.98
C TYR A 22 -8.51 -10.95 2.46
N GLN A 23 -8.74 -12.01 3.25
CA GLN A 23 -8.72 -13.39 2.75
C GLN A 23 -9.78 -13.59 1.67
N THR A 24 -10.99 -13.09 1.89
CA THR A 24 -12.07 -13.11 0.91
C THR A 24 -11.73 -12.30 -0.33
N LEU A 25 -11.25 -11.06 -0.16
CA LEU A 25 -10.87 -10.21 -1.28
C LEU A 25 -9.77 -10.85 -2.13
N PHE A 26 -8.68 -11.27 -1.51
CA PHE A 26 -7.50 -11.76 -2.21
C PHE A 26 -7.62 -13.21 -2.69
N ALA A 27 -8.53 -14.01 -2.12
CA ALA A 27 -8.55 -15.46 -2.24
C ALA A 27 -7.17 -16.06 -1.92
N ARG A 28 -6.56 -15.61 -0.84
CA ARG A 28 -5.25 -16.05 -0.36
C ARG A 28 -5.25 -16.18 1.16
N SER A 29 -4.49 -17.14 1.66
CA SER A 29 -4.19 -17.21 3.10
C SER A 29 -3.12 -16.18 3.47
N PRO A 30 -3.14 -15.63 4.68
CA PRO A 30 -2.03 -14.81 5.18
C PRO A 30 -0.70 -15.57 5.08
N SER A 31 0.36 -14.86 4.73
CA SER A 31 1.72 -15.40 4.67
C SER A 31 2.47 -15.28 6.00
N TRP A 32 1.99 -14.42 6.90
CA TRP A 32 2.63 -14.11 8.17
C TRP A 32 1.64 -13.59 9.19
N ARG A 33 1.82 -14.00 10.45
CA ARG A 33 1.10 -13.46 11.61
C ARG A 33 2.10 -13.23 12.73
N SER A 34 2.06 -12.07 13.35
CA SER A 34 2.90 -11.79 14.52
C SER A 34 2.22 -10.86 15.48
N SER A 35 2.59 -10.98 16.75
CA SER A 35 2.16 -10.09 17.83
C SER A 35 3.39 -9.59 18.58
N GLY A 36 3.43 -8.32 18.90
CA GLY A 36 4.53 -7.72 19.64
C GLY A 36 4.63 -6.21 19.43
N ASP A 37 5.37 -5.57 20.30
CA ASP A 37 5.53 -4.10 20.29
C ASP A 37 4.19 -3.34 20.19
N GLY A 38 3.21 -3.81 20.99
CA GLY A 38 1.90 -3.15 21.09
C GLY A 38 1.01 -3.27 19.83
N ALA A 39 1.27 -4.22 18.93
CA ALA A 39 0.47 -4.43 17.74
C ALA A 39 0.38 -5.90 17.35
N ASP A 40 -0.81 -6.30 16.88
CA ASP A 40 -1.03 -7.52 16.11
C ASP A 40 -0.90 -7.22 14.64
N ARG A 41 -0.23 -8.10 13.90
CA ARG A 41 0.07 -7.92 12.48
C ARG A 41 -0.27 -9.16 11.68
N VAL A 42 -0.88 -8.95 10.52
CA VAL A 42 -1.15 -10.01 9.55
C VAL A 42 -0.70 -9.53 8.17
N MET A 43 0.06 -10.35 7.46
CA MET A 43 0.58 -10.00 6.15
C MET A 43 0.02 -10.89 5.06
N PHE A 44 -0.30 -10.27 3.94
CA PHE A 44 -0.64 -10.92 2.68
C PHE A 44 0.41 -10.52 1.65
N THR A 45 1.36 -11.40 1.38
CA THR A 45 2.42 -11.17 0.39
C THR A 45 1.96 -11.64 -0.97
N LEU A 46 1.84 -10.70 -1.90
CA LEU A 46 1.47 -10.91 -3.29
C LEU A 46 2.73 -10.93 -4.18
N ASP A 47 2.55 -11.00 -5.48
CA ASP A 47 3.66 -11.19 -6.40
C ASP A 47 4.64 -9.99 -6.46
N ASN A 48 4.21 -8.78 -6.12
CA ASN A 48 5.05 -7.56 -6.18
C ASN A 48 5.03 -6.67 -4.94
N THR A 49 4.22 -6.96 -3.93
CA THR A 49 4.15 -6.20 -2.69
C THR A 49 3.41 -6.98 -1.60
N THR A 50 3.48 -6.53 -0.38
CA THR A 50 2.73 -7.09 0.76
C THR A 50 1.68 -6.08 1.24
N LEU A 51 0.50 -6.57 1.62
CA LEU A 51 -0.43 -5.82 2.46
C LEU A 51 -0.20 -6.25 3.91
N GLU A 52 0.08 -5.30 4.79
CA GLU A 52 0.15 -5.51 6.24
C GLU A 52 -1.09 -4.92 6.91
N LEU A 53 -1.87 -5.75 7.57
CA LEU A 53 -2.91 -5.33 8.51
C LEU A 53 -2.27 -5.15 9.89
N MET A 54 -2.57 -4.06 10.57
CA MET A 54 -2.04 -3.77 11.90
C MET A 54 -3.15 -3.27 12.81
N ALA A 55 -3.33 -3.93 13.95
CA ALA A 55 -4.24 -3.53 15.02
C ALA A 55 -3.48 -3.27 16.32
N PRO A 56 -3.98 -2.38 17.21
CA PRO A 56 -3.36 -2.17 18.51
C PRO A 56 -3.57 -3.40 19.40
N SER A 57 -2.52 -3.85 20.10
CA SER A 57 -2.56 -5.01 20.96
C SER A 57 -1.93 -4.69 22.33
N GLY A 58 -2.57 -5.13 23.42
CA GLY A 58 -2.08 -4.88 24.77
C GLY A 58 -1.99 -3.41 25.16
N GLU A 59 -1.14 -3.11 26.11
CA GLU A 59 -0.86 -1.75 26.61
C GLU A 59 0.52 -1.27 26.11
N GLY A 60 0.80 0.02 26.25
CA GLY A 60 2.10 0.62 25.92
C GLY A 60 2.02 1.75 24.91
N ALA A 61 3.14 2.43 24.71
CA ALA A 61 3.22 3.67 23.92
C ALA A 61 2.84 3.45 22.45
N ASN A 62 3.22 2.33 21.84
CA ASN A 62 2.91 2.05 20.43
C ASN A 62 1.43 1.68 20.26
N ALA A 63 0.87 0.83 21.13
CA ALA A 63 -0.56 0.53 21.13
C ALA A 63 -1.41 1.80 21.33
N GLY A 64 -0.99 2.67 22.27
CA GLY A 64 -1.64 3.97 22.49
C GLY A 64 -1.59 4.86 21.24
N ARG A 65 -0.46 4.93 20.55
CA ARG A 65 -0.33 5.70 19.29
C ARG A 65 -1.24 5.16 18.18
N ILE A 66 -1.32 3.83 18.01
CA ILE A 66 -2.19 3.22 17.01
C ILE A 66 -3.66 3.53 17.33
N ARG A 67 -4.09 3.38 18.60
CA ARG A 67 -5.46 3.74 19.04
C ARG A 67 -5.77 5.21 18.79
N ALA A 68 -4.83 6.11 19.07
CA ALA A 68 -5.01 7.53 18.82
C ALA A 68 -5.21 7.84 17.33
N VAL A 69 -4.45 7.19 16.43
CA VAL A 69 -4.61 7.33 14.97
C VAL A 69 -5.98 6.80 14.54
N LEU A 70 -6.37 5.61 15.01
CA LEU A 70 -7.68 5.03 14.69
C LEU A 70 -8.84 5.91 15.19
N ALA A 71 -8.74 6.47 16.38
CA ALA A 71 -9.74 7.37 16.94
C ALA A 71 -9.86 8.68 16.15
N GLN A 72 -8.75 9.20 15.62
CA GLN A 72 -8.71 10.47 14.90
C GLN A 72 -9.04 10.34 13.41
N GLN A 73 -8.60 9.26 12.75
CA GLN A 73 -8.65 9.10 11.30
C GLN A 73 -9.50 7.92 10.84
N GLY A 74 -9.92 7.05 11.77
CA GLY A 74 -10.59 5.79 11.44
C GLY A 74 -9.63 4.73 10.92
N GLU A 75 -10.20 3.60 10.48
CA GLU A 75 -9.47 2.55 9.79
C GLU A 75 -9.04 3.00 8.39
N GLY A 76 -7.89 2.51 7.91
CA GLY A 76 -7.45 2.83 6.56
C GLY A 76 -5.95 2.72 6.33
N LEU A 77 -5.53 3.16 5.15
CA LEU A 77 -4.13 3.22 4.74
C LEU A 77 -3.33 4.16 5.64
N ALA A 78 -2.23 3.69 6.19
CA ALA A 78 -1.44 4.42 7.19
C ALA A 78 0.00 4.70 6.76
N SER A 79 0.64 3.80 6.00
CA SER A 79 2.06 3.96 5.66
C SER A 79 2.40 3.35 4.32
N LEU A 80 3.41 3.92 3.66
CA LEU A 80 4.14 3.34 2.54
C LEU A 80 5.50 2.85 3.03
N CYS A 81 5.85 1.62 2.71
CA CYS A 81 7.10 1.02 3.09
C CYS A 81 7.88 0.66 1.83
N PHE A 82 8.88 1.47 1.50
CA PHE A 82 9.69 1.31 0.29
C PHE A 82 10.84 0.33 0.54
N ARG A 83 11.13 -0.47 -0.46
CA ARG A 83 12.26 -1.40 -0.45
C ARG A 83 13.51 -0.74 -1.02
N THR A 84 14.63 -0.94 -0.36
CA THR A 84 15.95 -0.54 -0.83
C THR A 84 16.93 -1.71 -0.73
N ASN A 85 17.97 -1.68 -1.54
CA ASN A 85 19.09 -2.63 -1.50
C ASN A 85 20.29 -2.13 -0.69
N ASP A 86 20.24 -0.89 -0.18
CA ASP A 86 21.27 -0.29 0.68
C ASP A 86 20.60 0.75 1.58
N ILE A 87 20.32 0.37 2.82
CA ILE A 87 19.65 1.22 3.79
C ILE A 87 20.56 2.37 4.26
N ALA A 88 21.88 2.15 4.31
CA ALA A 88 22.82 3.18 4.73
C ALA A 88 22.90 4.31 3.69
N GLU A 89 22.97 3.96 2.40
CA GLU A 89 22.92 4.96 1.32
C GLU A 89 21.55 5.65 1.28
N MET A 90 20.46 4.90 1.49
CA MET A 90 19.12 5.48 1.56
C MET A 90 19.00 6.48 2.71
N TYR A 91 19.51 6.15 3.90
CA TYR A 91 19.55 7.05 5.04
C TYR A 91 20.30 8.35 4.71
N ARG A 92 21.52 8.25 4.17
CA ARG A 92 22.33 9.42 3.77
C ARG A 92 21.60 10.28 2.72
N ARG A 93 20.90 9.64 1.77
CA ARG A 93 20.11 10.36 0.77
C ARG A 93 18.96 11.14 1.41
N LEU A 94 18.17 10.49 2.28
CA LEU A 94 17.06 11.13 2.99
C LEU A 94 17.53 12.34 3.80
N ASP A 95 18.65 12.20 4.49
CA ASP A 95 19.26 13.25 5.31
C ASP A 95 19.70 14.45 4.45
N ARG A 96 20.48 14.20 3.38
CA ARG A 96 20.89 15.25 2.44
C ARG A 96 19.72 16.01 1.81
N LEU A 97 18.59 15.35 1.64
CA LEU A 97 17.38 15.92 1.02
C LEU A 97 16.37 16.44 2.06
N THR A 98 16.83 16.64 3.29
CA THR A 98 16.03 17.22 4.40
C THR A 98 14.72 16.48 4.66
N LEU A 99 14.75 15.14 4.55
CA LEU A 99 13.64 14.28 4.95
C LEU A 99 13.77 13.81 6.40
N ASN A 100 14.82 14.28 7.12
CA ASN A 100 15.08 14.09 8.55
C ASN A 100 14.82 12.64 8.99
N PRO A 101 15.60 11.67 8.48
CA PRO A 101 15.33 10.26 8.76
C PRO A 101 15.64 9.89 10.21
N GLU A 102 14.83 9.02 10.80
CA GLU A 102 15.17 8.37 12.07
C GLU A 102 16.42 7.50 11.90
N PRO A 103 17.22 7.30 12.96
CA PRO A 103 18.35 6.36 12.90
C PRO A 103 17.95 4.99 12.39
N VAL A 104 18.83 4.37 11.62
CA VAL A 104 18.60 3.01 11.11
C VAL A 104 18.53 2.03 12.29
N THR A 105 17.48 1.23 12.33
CA THR A 105 17.28 0.19 13.34
C THR A 105 17.08 -1.16 12.68
N THR A 106 17.54 -2.23 13.34
CA THR A 106 17.19 -3.61 12.98
C THR A 106 15.88 -3.98 13.66
N THR A 107 15.01 -4.61 12.91
CA THR A 107 13.71 -5.10 13.38
C THR A 107 13.58 -6.58 13.06
N GLU A 108 13.00 -7.33 13.95
CA GLU A 108 12.73 -8.75 13.78
C GLU A 108 11.26 -9.04 13.95
N SER A 109 10.79 -10.09 13.31
CA SER A 109 9.44 -10.63 13.47
C SER A 109 9.48 -12.14 13.44
N GLN A 110 8.64 -12.78 14.23
CA GLN A 110 8.46 -14.22 14.23
C GLN A 110 7.03 -14.56 13.87
N ASP A 111 6.88 -15.47 12.90
CA ASP A 111 5.55 -15.97 12.52
C ASP A 111 4.99 -16.87 13.61
N ALA A 112 3.77 -16.55 14.05
CA ALA A 112 3.11 -17.27 15.13
C ALA A 112 2.74 -18.73 14.79
N ALA A 113 2.56 -19.03 13.49
CA ALA A 113 2.16 -20.36 13.05
C ALA A 113 3.37 -21.28 12.81
N SER A 114 4.40 -20.80 12.12
CA SER A 114 5.55 -21.60 11.72
C SER A 114 6.77 -21.45 12.62
N GLY A 115 6.83 -20.39 13.44
CA GLY A 115 8.00 -20.00 14.21
C GLY A 115 9.14 -19.43 13.36
N ALA A 116 8.94 -19.27 12.04
CA ALA A 116 9.93 -18.68 11.15
C ALA A 116 10.26 -17.23 11.56
N ARG A 117 11.49 -16.80 11.27
CA ARG A 117 11.96 -15.45 11.60
C ARG A 117 12.31 -14.66 10.35
N LEU A 118 11.94 -13.38 10.38
CA LEU A 118 12.35 -12.36 9.41
C LEU A 118 13.09 -11.26 10.14
N SER A 119 14.14 -10.74 9.52
CA SER A 119 14.92 -9.59 9.98
C SER A 119 15.07 -8.59 8.84
N TRP A 120 15.01 -7.31 9.19
CA TRP A 120 15.25 -6.22 8.24
C TRP A 120 15.79 -4.99 8.96
N LYS A 121 16.57 -4.19 8.24
CA LYS A 121 16.94 -2.85 8.68
C LYS A 121 15.92 -1.85 8.16
N ARG A 122 15.61 -0.83 8.94
CA ARG A 122 14.68 0.21 8.54
C ARG A 122 15.08 1.59 9.03
N THR A 123 14.64 2.60 8.29
CA THR A 123 14.55 4.00 8.72
C THR A 123 13.19 4.57 8.32
N ARG A 124 12.82 5.70 8.88
CA ARG A 124 11.58 6.41 8.56
C ARG A 124 11.88 7.87 8.31
N ALA A 125 11.36 8.43 7.22
CA ALA A 125 11.38 9.88 7.02
C ALA A 125 10.46 10.59 8.01
N GLU A 126 10.79 11.83 8.37
CA GLU A 126 9.91 12.67 9.17
C GLU A 126 8.58 12.90 8.46
N THR A 127 7.48 12.62 9.17
CA THR A 127 6.13 12.66 8.57
C THR A 127 5.75 14.07 8.08
N ALA A 128 6.23 15.13 8.73
CA ALA A 128 6.01 16.50 8.28
C ALA A 128 6.75 16.78 6.96
N ALA A 129 7.97 16.26 6.80
CA ALA A 129 8.78 16.43 5.59
C ALA A 129 8.21 15.67 4.38
N THR A 130 7.37 14.66 4.62
CA THR A 130 6.64 13.86 3.63
C THR A 130 5.15 14.25 3.52
N ARG A 131 4.80 15.47 3.96
CA ARG A 131 3.44 16.03 3.91
C ARG A 131 2.35 15.16 4.55
N GLY A 132 2.67 14.45 5.63
CA GLY A 132 1.71 13.65 6.39
C GLY A 132 1.66 12.17 6.00
N VAL A 133 2.21 11.77 4.86
CA VAL A 133 2.32 10.35 4.50
C VAL A 133 3.48 9.71 5.24
N ARG A 134 3.20 8.70 6.07
CA ARG A 134 4.27 7.97 6.77
C ARG A 134 5.03 7.09 5.79
N MET A 135 6.33 7.34 5.65
CA MET A 135 7.19 6.62 4.72
C MET A 135 8.34 5.93 5.45
N PHE A 136 8.40 4.62 5.32
CA PHE A 136 9.48 3.79 5.80
C PHE A 136 10.32 3.28 4.63
N PHE A 137 11.59 3.01 4.91
CA PHE A 137 12.52 2.44 3.95
C PHE A 137 13.17 1.23 4.60
N LEU A 138 13.19 0.11 3.87
CA LEU A 138 13.58 -1.19 4.41
C LEU A 138 14.59 -1.90 3.51
N GLU A 139 15.55 -2.54 4.15
CA GLU A 139 16.44 -3.52 3.55
C GLU A 139 16.18 -4.86 4.21
N LEU A 140 15.61 -5.80 3.44
CA LEU A 140 15.28 -7.13 3.93
C LEU A 140 16.52 -8.02 3.89
N GLU A 141 16.69 -8.85 4.90
CA GLU A 141 17.71 -9.92 4.90
C GLU A 141 17.31 -11.10 4.02
N LYS A 142 16.01 -11.42 3.99
CA LYS A 142 15.41 -12.50 3.20
C LYS A 142 14.06 -12.07 2.63
N GLU A 143 13.70 -12.68 1.51
CA GLU A 143 12.37 -12.49 0.93
C GLU A 143 11.26 -12.96 1.86
N ARG A 144 10.12 -12.27 1.81
CA ARG A 144 8.92 -12.68 2.54
C ARG A 144 8.29 -13.91 1.89
N PRO A 145 7.73 -14.84 2.68
CA PRO A 145 6.98 -15.95 2.11
C PRO A 145 5.72 -15.43 1.40
N LEU A 146 5.43 -15.99 0.23
CA LEU A 146 4.22 -15.64 -0.53
C LEU A 146 2.96 -16.19 0.13
N SER A 147 1.89 -15.44 0.06
CA SER A 147 0.55 -15.90 0.42
C SER A 147 0.06 -16.99 -0.53
N VAL A 148 -0.40 -18.11 0.03
CA VAL A 148 -0.92 -19.22 -0.74
C VAL A 148 -2.27 -18.87 -1.37
N ARG A 149 -2.41 -19.12 -2.66
CA ARG A 149 -3.68 -18.96 -3.39
C ARG A 149 -4.66 -20.06 -2.99
N THR A 150 -5.90 -19.69 -2.70
CA THR A 150 -6.93 -20.65 -2.27
C THR A 150 -7.87 -21.05 -3.39
N THR A 151 -8.00 -20.22 -4.44
CA THR A 151 -8.86 -20.49 -5.60
C THR A 151 -8.32 -19.85 -6.88
N THR A 152 -8.92 -20.21 -8.03
CA THR A 152 -8.84 -19.44 -9.28
C THR A 152 -9.52 -18.07 -9.10
N GLY A 153 -9.06 -17.03 -9.79
CA GLY A 153 -9.56 -15.65 -9.61
C GLY A 153 -9.01 -14.94 -8.37
N SER A 154 -7.90 -15.45 -7.79
CA SER A 154 -7.18 -14.75 -6.74
C SER A 154 -6.51 -13.48 -7.27
N ILE A 155 -6.41 -12.46 -6.41
CA ILE A 155 -5.63 -11.25 -6.72
C ILE A 155 -4.15 -11.62 -6.83
N THR A 156 -3.47 -11.08 -7.84
CA THR A 156 -2.09 -11.45 -8.15
C THR A 156 -1.08 -10.44 -7.63
N ALA A 157 -1.31 -9.15 -7.88
CA ALA A 157 -0.35 -8.09 -7.61
C ALA A 157 -1.06 -6.75 -7.39
N MET A 158 -0.37 -5.76 -6.84
CA MET A 158 -0.82 -4.37 -6.85
C MET A 158 -0.52 -3.74 -8.21
N ASP A 159 -1.46 -2.97 -8.75
CA ASP A 159 -1.22 -2.13 -9.94
C ASP A 159 -0.71 -0.75 -9.53
N HIS A 160 -1.42 -0.11 -8.61
CA HIS A 160 -1.00 1.18 -8.04
C HIS A 160 -1.59 1.44 -6.66
N ILE A 161 -0.89 2.28 -5.90
CA ILE A 161 -1.35 2.90 -4.66
C ILE A 161 -1.64 4.37 -4.95
N VAL A 162 -2.72 4.91 -4.39
CA VAL A 162 -3.17 6.29 -4.67
C VAL A 162 -2.90 7.21 -3.49
N VAL A 163 -2.22 8.31 -3.77
CA VAL A 163 -2.00 9.43 -2.87
C VAL A 163 -2.82 10.63 -3.37
N SER A 164 -3.68 11.16 -2.54
CA SER A 164 -4.38 12.42 -2.81
C SER A 164 -3.55 13.58 -2.29
N THR A 165 -3.36 14.62 -3.09
CA THR A 165 -2.61 15.83 -2.72
C THR A 165 -3.38 17.10 -3.04
N SER A 166 -3.16 18.13 -2.24
CA SER A 166 -3.58 19.52 -2.54
C SER A 166 -2.54 20.29 -3.36
N ASP A 167 -1.28 19.80 -3.42
CA ASP A 167 -0.14 20.48 -4.02
C ASP A 167 0.65 19.50 -4.90
N PRO A 168 0.27 19.35 -6.19
CA PRO A 168 0.89 18.40 -7.08
C PRO A 168 2.36 18.70 -7.40
N GLU A 169 2.78 19.97 -7.34
CA GLU A 169 4.18 20.34 -7.59
C GLU A 169 5.09 19.86 -6.45
N ARG A 170 4.66 20.03 -5.20
CA ARG A 170 5.39 19.46 -4.05
C ARG A 170 5.40 17.96 -4.05
N ALA A 171 4.30 17.32 -4.44
CA ALA A 171 4.25 15.88 -4.59
C ALA A 171 5.21 15.41 -5.69
N ALA A 172 5.26 16.09 -6.85
CA ALA A 172 6.22 15.80 -7.90
C ALA A 172 7.67 15.92 -7.42
N ALA A 173 7.98 16.98 -6.67
CA ALA A 173 9.31 17.16 -6.07
C ALA A 173 9.63 16.06 -5.05
N LEU A 174 8.67 15.64 -4.21
CA LEU A 174 8.87 14.59 -3.21
C LEU A 174 9.11 13.24 -3.87
N TYR A 175 8.15 12.74 -4.64
CA TYR A 175 8.22 11.38 -5.20
C TYR A 175 9.29 11.28 -6.30
N GLY A 176 9.40 12.26 -7.19
CA GLY A 176 10.38 12.30 -8.26
C GLY A 176 11.78 12.67 -7.79
N ALA A 177 12.01 13.94 -7.44
CA ALA A 177 13.37 14.45 -7.19
C ALA A 177 13.98 13.92 -5.88
N ARG A 178 13.21 13.94 -4.77
CA ARG A 178 13.75 13.58 -3.46
C ARG A 178 13.81 12.06 -3.26
N LEU A 179 12.74 11.32 -3.57
CA LEU A 179 12.73 9.87 -3.46
C LEU A 179 13.40 9.17 -4.65
N GLY A 180 13.46 9.81 -5.81
CA GLY A 180 14.12 9.29 -7.00
C GLY A 180 13.29 8.27 -7.76
N LEU A 181 11.97 8.37 -7.70
CA LEU A 181 11.07 7.53 -8.50
C LEU A 181 10.91 8.14 -9.90
N ASP A 182 10.94 7.31 -10.93
CA ASP A 182 10.75 7.75 -12.30
C ASP A 182 9.33 8.19 -12.57
N MET A 183 9.13 9.43 -13.02
CA MET A 183 7.82 9.90 -13.45
C MET A 183 7.43 9.29 -14.79
N ALA A 184 6.40 8.45 -14.77
CA ALA A 184 5.88 7.77 -15.96
C ALA A 184 4.79 8.57 -16.69
N LEU A 185 4.08 9.43 -15.96
CA LEU A 185 2.99 10.26 -16.50
C LEU A 185 2.83 11.51 -15.64
N ASP A 186 2.63 12.64 -16.32
CA ASP A 186 2.05 13.87 -15.76
C ASP A 186 0.95 14.32 -16.73
N ARG A 187 -0.29 14.27 -16.29
CA ARG A 187 -1.44 14.56 -17.15
C ARG A 187 -2.55 15.29 -16.38
N SER A 188 -3.00 16.39 -16.94
CA SER A 188 -4.19 17.10 -16.48
C SER A 188 -5.41 16.75 -17.35
N HIS A 189 -6.58 16.65 -16.70
CA HIS A 189 -7.86 16.40 -17.33
C HIS A 189 -8.96 17.20 -16.65
N PRO A 190 -9.92 17.78 -17.39
CA PRO A 190 -11.01 18.60 -16.79
C PRO A 190 -11.81 17.87 -15.73
N ASP A 191 -12.13 16.58 -15.94
CA ASP A 191 -13.03 15.83 -15.05
C ASP A 191 -12.31 15.17 -13.86
N TRP A 192 -11.01 14.82 -14.00
CA TRP A 192 -10.30 14.03 -12.97
C TRP A 192 -9.21 14.81 -12.25
N GLY A 193 -8.91 16.03 -12.71
CA GLY A 193 -7.81 16.82 -12.21
C GLY A 193 -6.44 16.37 -12.78
N ARG A 194 -5.36 16.56 -12.03
CA ARG A 194 -4.00 16.18 -12.45
C ARG A 194 -3.59 14.84 -11.84
N LEU A 195 -3.01 14.00 -12.65
CA LEU A 195 -2.49 12.69 -12.29
C LEU A 195 -0.99 12.64 -12.56
N LEU A 196 -0.23 12.27 -11.53
CA LEU A 196 1.21 12.03 -11.61
C LEU A 196 1.45 10.55 -11.31
N PHE A 197 2.13 9.83 -12.18
CA PHE A 197 2.46 8.42 -12.00
C PHE A 197 3.95 8.25 -11.83
N PHE A 198 4.36 7.62 -10.73
CA PHE A 198 5.74 7.32 -10.43
C PHE A 198 5.95 5.81 -10.42
N ARG A 199 6.94 5.30 -11.19
CA ARG A 199 7.31 3.88 -11.16
C ARG A 199 7.97 3.53 -9.84
N CYS A 200 7.51 2.45 -9.23
CA CYS A 200 8.06 1.92 -7.99
C CYS A 200 8.14 0.39 -8.11
N GLY A 201 9.24 -0.12 -8.66
CA GLY A 201 9.33 -1.51 -9.07
C GLY A 201 8.29 -1.86 -10.14
N ASP A 202 7.49 -2.90 -9.92
CA ASP A 202 6.42 -3.35 -10.85
C ASP A 202 5.06 -2.70 -10.55
N LEU A 203 5.00 -1.64 -9.78
CA LEU A 203 3.76 -0.91 -9.51
C LEU A 203 3.94 0.60 -9.67
N ILE A 204 2.85 1.31 -9.55
CA ILE A 204 2.81 2.77 -9.65
C ILE A 204 2.41 3.38 -8.30
N VAL A 205 3.10 4.43 -7.89
CA VAL A 205 2.57 5.40 -6.93
C VAL A 205 1.84 6.46 -7.74
N GLU A 206 0.51 6.45 -7.69
CA GLU A 206 -0.34 7.43 -8.34
C GLU A 206 -0.59 8.59 -7.38
N VAL A 207 -0.23 9.81 -7.79
CA VAL A 207 -0.58 11.03 -7.07
C VAL A 207 -1.71 11.71 -7.82
N THR A 208 -2.84 11.96 -7.14
CA THR A 208 -4.00 12.62 -7.72
C THR A 208 -4.26 13.96 -7.06
N HIS A 209 -4.45 14.99 -7.88
CA HIS A 209 -4.86 16.32 -7.44
C HIS A 209 -6.20 16.69 -8.08
N ARG A 210 -7.21 16.92 -7.25
CA ARG A 210 -8.53 17.42 -7.67
C ARG A 210 -8.78 18.76 -6.99
N PRO A 211 -8.76 19.88 -7.72
CA PRO A 211 -9.00 21.20 -7.15
C PRO A 211 -10.29 21.25 -6.33
N GLY A 212 -10.20 21.78 -5.11
CA GLY A 212 -11.35 21.92 -4.21
C GLY A 212 -11.93 20.64 -3.61
N LYS A 213 -11.34 19.45 -3.90
CA LYS A 213 -11.83 18.16 -3.38
C LYS A 213 -10.90 17.48 -2.38
N HIS A 214 -9.77 18.05 -2.09
CA HIS A 214 -8.84 17.50 -1.10
C HIS A 214 -9.27 17.95 0.31
N PRO A 215 -9.44 17.04 1.28
CA PRO A 215 -9.99 17.38 2.60
C PRO A 215 -9.02 18.16 3.50
N ASP A 216 -7.71 18.12 3.21
CA ASP A 216 -6.68 18.77 4.02
C ASP A 216 -5.63 19.45 3.13
N ALA A 217 -5.59 20.78 3.16
CA ALA A 217 -4.62 21.54 2.35
C ALA A 217 -3.16 21.39 2.81
N ALA A 218 -2.93 20.98 4.06
CA ALA A 218 -1.59 20.88 4.64
C ALA A 218 -0.94 19.49 4.45
N ARG A 219 -1.73 18.43 4.23
CA ARG A 219 -1.27 17.05 4.19
C ARG A 219 -1.71 16.34 2.92
N ASP A 220 -0.87 15.40 2.48
CA ASP A 220 -1.25 14.39 1.50
C ASP A 220 -1.89 13.19 2.22
N ILE A 221 -2.78 12.47 1.55
CA ILE A 221 -3.54 11.37 2.13
C ILE A 221 -3.40 10.13 1.27
N LEU A 222 -3.10 9.00 1.88
CA LEU A 222 -3.23 7.69 1.24
C LEU A 222 -4.72 7.42 1.05
N TRP A 223 -5.16 7.30 -0.20
CA TRP A 223 -6.59 7.31 -0.51
C TRP A 223 -7.15 5.95 -0.88
N GLY A 224 -6.43 5.15 -1.66
CA GLY A 224 -6.97 3.89 -2.16
C GLY A 224 -5.92 3.01 -2.84
N MET A 225 -6.33 1.82 -3.25
CA MET A 225 -5.48 0.80 -3.87
C MET A 225 -6.12 0.22 -5.11
N THR A 226 -5.29 -0.17 -6.08
CA THR A 226 -5.72 -0.93 -7.25
C THR A 226 -4.95 -2.24 -7.33
N TRP A 227 -5.69 -3.34 -7.44
CA TRP A 227 -5.13 -4.68 -7.50
C TRP A 227 -5.37 -5.32 -8.86
N ARG A 228 -4.41 -6.13 -9.33
CA ARG A 228 -4.49 -6.87 -10.59
C ARG A 228 -5.20 -8.20 -10.37
N VAL A 229 -6.09 -8.53 -11.28
CA VAL A 229 -6.75 -9.82 -11.39
C VAL A 229 -6.54 -10.41 -12.79
N ALA A 230 -6.50 -11.73 -12.88
CA ALA A 230 -6.36 -12.42 -14.16
C ALA A 230 -7.68 -12.48 -14.93
N ASP A 231 -8.80 -12.60 -14.20
CA ASP A 231 -10.18 -12.69 -14.73
C ASP A 231 -11.10 -11.91 -13.81
N ILE A 232 -11.59 -10.78 -14.29
CA ILE A 232 -12.41 -9.87 -13.49
C ILE A 232 -13.84 -10.39 -13.28
N GLU A 233 -14.40 -11.12 -14.25
CA GLU A 233 -15.74 -11.70 -14.12
C GLU A 233 -15.76 -12.85 -13.11
N ALA A 234 -14.79 -13.76 -13.20
CA ALA A 234 -14.64 -14.82 -12.21
C ALA A 234 -14.41 -14.27 -10.80
N THR A 235 -13.60 -13.19 -10.70
CA THR A 235 -13.34 -12.50 -9.42
C THR A 235 -14.62 -11.84 -8.90
N ARG A 236 -15.42 -11.17 -9.77
CA ARG A 236 -16.69 -10.57 -9.40
C ARG A 236 -17.69 -11.60 -8.89
N ALA A 237 -17.86 -12.70 -9.64
CA ALA A 237 -18.78 -13.76 -9.26
C ALA A 237 -18.39 -14.38 -7.90
N ARG A 238 -17.10 -14.61 -7.67
CA ARG A 238 -16.58 -15.11 -6.41
C ARG A 238 -16.86 -14.17 -5.24
N LEU A 239 -16.56 -12.88 -5.38
CA LEU A 239 -16.77 -11.89 -4.34
C LEU A 239 -18.26 -11.71 -4.02
N ALA A 240 -19.13 -11.64 -5.03
CA ALA A 240 -20.57 -11.58 -4.87
C ALA A 240 -21.13 -12.81 -4.14
N ALA A 241 -20.63 -14.02 -4.45
CA ALA A 241 -21.03 -15.25 -3.77
C ALA A 241 -20.64 -15.29 -2.27
N HIS A 242 -19.65 -14.47 -1.87
CA HIS A 242 -19.27 -14.28 -0.47
C HIS A 242 -19.93 -13.04 0.17
N GLY A 243 -20.94 -12.43 -0.48
CA GLY A 243 -21.66 -11.29 0.06
C GLY A 243 -20.89 -9.97 0.02
N VAL A 244 -19.79 -9.90 -0.73
CA VAL A 244 -19.05 -8.65 -0.89
C VAL A 244 -19.76 -7.75 -1.91
N ASP A 245 -20.03 -6.51 -1.54
CA ASP A 245 -20.58 -5.51 -2.44
C ASP A 245 -19.55 -5.09 -3.48
N VAL A 246 -19.81 -5.43 -4.74
CA VAL A 246 -18.94 -5.15 -5.89
C VAL A 246 -19.72 -4.41 -6.98
N SER A 247 -19.08 -3.42 -7.60
CA SER A 247 -19.70 -2.72 -8.73
C SER A 247 -19.80 -3.61 -9.98
N GLU A 248 -20.57 -3.14 -10.96
CA GLU A 248 -20.48 -3.68 -12.31
C GLU A 248 -19.08 -3.50 -12.88
N VAL A 249 -18.70 -4.45 -13.76
CA VAL A 249 -17.46 -4.36 -14.53
C VAL A 249 -17.63 -3.30 -15.61
N ARG A 250 -16.66 -2.41 -15.72
CA ARG A 250 -16.63 -1.34 -16.73
C ARG A 250 -15.29 -1.24 -17.42
N THR A 251 -15.24 -0.60 -18.57
CA THR A 251 -13.98 -0.26 -19.25
C THR A 251 -13.18 0.69 -18.35
N GLY A 252 -11.91 0.39 -18.16
CA GLY A 252 -10.99 1.24 -17.42
C GLY A 252 -10.56 2.47 -18.24
N ARG A 253 -10.04 3.49 -17.55
CA ARG A 253 -9.52 4.71 -18.21
C ARG A 253 -8.31 4.43 -19.11
N LYS A 254 -7.50 3.44 -18.74
CA LYS A 254 -6.38 2.98 -19.57
C LYS A 254 -6.93 2.02 -20.63
N PRO A 255 -6.64 2.26 -21.92
CA PRO A 255 -7.04 1.34 -22.99
C PRO A 255 -6.57 -0.10 -22.70
N GLY A 256 -7.43 -1.09 -23.02
CA GLY A 256 -7.13 -2.49 -22.75
C GLY A 256 -7.23 -2.87 -21.27
N THR A 257 -8.02 -2.13 -20.46
CA THR A 257 -8.28 -2.52 -19.07
C THR A 257 -9.77 -2.59 -18.80
N ARG A 258 -10.15 -3.52 -17.91
CA ARG A 258 -11.49 -3.65 -17.32
C ARG A 258 -11.35 -3.48 -15.82
N VAL A 259 -12.31 -2.83 -15.19
CA VAL A 259 -12.22 -2.49 -13.76
C VAL A 259 -13.55 -2.68 -13.06
N MET A 260 -13.50 -3.02 -11.78
CA MET A 260 -14.62 -2.95 -10.85
C MET A 260 -14.16 -2.40 -9.50
N SER A 261 -15.07 -1.77 -8.79
CA SER A 261 -14.82 -1.20 -7.46
C SER A 261 -15.31 -2.14 -6.37
N VAL A 262 -14.59 -2.17 -5.27
CA VAL A 262 -14.96 -2.84 -4.03
C VAL A 262 -14.51 -1.97 -2.86
N ASN A 263 -15.21 -2.02 -1.73
CA ASN A 263 -14.79 -1.36 -0.50
C ASN A 263 -14.40 -2.44 0.52
N THR A 264 -13.18 -2.37 1.03
CA THR A 264 -12.70 -3.32 2.04
C THR A 264 -12.07 -2.53 3.19
N CYS A 265 -12.59 -2.71 4.40
CA CYS A 265 -12.15 -1.97 5.59
C CYS A 265 -12.15 -0.44 5.36
N GLY A 266 -13.21 0.09 4.73
CA GLY A 266 -13.33 1.52 4.46
C GLY A 266 -12.40 2.08 3.38
N ILE A 267 -11.56 1.26 2.73
CA ILE A 267 -10.58 1.71 1.74
C ILE A 267 -11.14 1.56 0.33
N PRO A 268 -11.25 2.65 -0.45
CA PRO A 268 -11.57 2.58 -1.87
C PRO A 268 -10.61 1.66 -2.62
N THR A 269 -11.13 0.58 -3.15
CA THR A 269 -10.34 -0.44 -3.82
C THR A 269 -10.84 -0.66 -5.23
N LEU A 270 -9.93 -0.69 -6.19
CA LEU A 270 -10.21 -1.02 -7.58
C LEU A 270 -9.57 -2.38 -7.92
N LEU A 271 -10.31 -3.24 -8.58
CA LEU A 271 -9.79 -4.45 -9.19
C LEU A 271 -9.66 -4.21 -10.68
N LEU A 272 -8.52 -4.57 -11.26
CA LEU A 272 -8.15 -4.27 -12.64
C LEU A 272 -7.66 -5.53 -13.34
N GLU A 273 -8.30 -5.82 -14.47
CA GLU A 273 -7.84 -6.80 -15.46
C GLU A 273 -7.19 -6.06 -16.63
N ARG A 274 -6.05 -6.55 -17.07
CA ARG A 274 -5.42 -6.11 -18.32
C ARG A 274 -5.77 -7.08 -19.42
N THR A 275 -6.44 -6.64 -20.46
CA THR A 275 -6.62 -7.44 -21.66
C THR A 275 -5.25 -7.70 -22.27
N PRO A 276 -4.89 -8.96 -22.58
CA PRO A 276 -3.65 -9.25 -23.30
C PRO A 276 -3.59 -8.40 -24.58
N LYS A 277 -2.43 -7.76 -24.84
CA LYS A 277 -2.23 -7.18 -26.17
C LYS A 277 -2.38 -8.29 -27.20
N PRO A 278 -3.13 -8.06 -28.31
CA PRO A 278 -3.07 -8.99 -29.41
C PRO A 278 -1.59 -9.21 -29.76
N ALA A 279 -1.20 -10.47 -29.94
CA ALA A 279 0.13 -10.79 -30.45
C ALA A 279 0.29 -10.07 -31.80
N ALA A 280 1.34 -9.23 -31.90
CA ALA A 280 1.67 -8.51 -33.14
C ALA A 280 2.20 -9.48 -34.18
#